data_d071d8dab715672ffda72c3b76001937
#
_entry.id   d071d8dab715672ffda72c3b76001937
#
_cell.length_a   1.000
_cell.length_b   1.000
_cell.length_c   1.000
_cell.angle_alpha   90.00
_cell.angle_beta   90.00
_cell.angle_gamma   90.00
#
_symmetry.space_group_name_H-M   'P 1'
#
loop_
_entity.id
_entity.type
_entity.pdbx_description
1 polymer ?
#
loop_
_entity_poly.entity_id
_entity_poly.type
_entity_poly.pdbx_seq_one_letter_code
_entity_poly.pdbx_strand_id
1 'polypeptide(L)'
;MKDGFLKAAALSPALRVADCAYNTRQILTELRAAAARGVKLAVFPEFCLTGYTCGDLFLQRTLQQGALTGLQELLDASRELDTVALVGLPLMVRGKLYNCAAVFCRGRRRHAAL
;
A
#
# COMPACT_ATOMS: atom_id res chain seq x y z
N MET A 1 12.47 -7.91 -17.14
CA MET A 1 13.78 -7.97 -16.45
C MET A 1 14.89 -8.10 -17.49
N LYS A 2 15.86 -7.23 -17.46
CA LYS A 2 16.95 -7.18 -18.44
C LYS A 2 18.26 -7.57 -17.76
N ASP A 3 19.02 -8.44 -18.40
CA ASP A 3 20.36 -8.89 -17.94
C ASP A 3 20.34 -9.51 -16.52
N GLY A 4 19.22 -10.11 -16.13
CA GLY A 4 19.09 -10.72 -14.81
C GLY A 4 18.89 -9.73 -13.66
N PHE A 5 18.72 -8.44 -13.91
CA PHE A 5 18.55 -7.41 -12.88
C PHE A 5 17.13 -6.89 -12.84
N LEU A 6 16.68 -6.58 -11.62
CA LEU A 6 15.37 -6.01 -11.36
C LEU A 6 15.55 -4.69 -10.61
N LYS A 7 14.98 -3.61 -11.11
CA LYS A 7 15.03 -2.33 -10.43
C LYS A 7 13.96 -2.28 -9.34
N ALA A 8 14.40 -2.15 -8.10
CA ALA A 8 13.52 -2.07 -6.93
C ALA A 8 13.73 -0.75 -6.20
N ALA A 9 12.69 -0.26 -5.52
CA ALA A 9 12.77 0.93 -4.70
C ALA A 9 12.00 0.75 -3.41
N ALA A 10 12.58 1.21 -2.29
CA ALA A 10 11.90 1.39 -1.03
C ALA A 10 11.46 2.86 -0.96
N LEU A 11 10.17 3.09 -0.81
CA LEU A 11 9.57 4.42 -0.88
C LEU A 11 8.98 4.79 0.48
N SER A 12 9.24 6.03 0.92
CA SER A 12 8.76 6.53 2.22
C SER A 12 8.03 7.84 2.03
N PRO A 13 6.77 7.80 1.56
CA PRO A 13 5.98 9.02 1.40
C PRO A 13 5.67 9.68 2.73
N ALA A 14 5.41 10.99 2.71
CA ALA A 14 4.93 11.70 3.89
C ALA A 14 3.49 11.25 4.18
N LEU A 15 3.26 10.74 5.39
CA LEU A 15 1.98 10.19 5.79
C LEU A 15 1.33 11.02 6.90
N ARG A 16 0.01 10.91 7.03
CA ARG A 16 -0.76 11.48 8.13
C ARG A 16 -1.45 10.37 8.88
N VAL A 17 -1.35 10.39 10.21
CA VAL A 17 -1.98 9.39 11.08
C VAL A 17 -3.49 9.38 10.84
N ALA A 18 -4.04 8.19 10.61
CA ALA A 18 -5.47 7.94 10.40
C ALA A 18 -6.11 8.66 9.21
N ASP A 19 -5.33 9.29 8.34
CA ASP A 19 -5.85 9.96 7.13
C ASP A 19 -5.59 9.07 5.91
N CYS A 20 -6.41 8.04 5.75
CA CYS A 20 -6.23 7.05 4.70
C CYS A 20 -6.32 7.66 3.29
N ALA A 21 -7.21 8.62 3.08
CA ALA A 21 -7.37 9.27 1.78
C ALA A 21 -6.10 10.04 1.39
N TYR A 22 -5.54 10.80 2.32
CA TYR A 22 -4.30 11.51 2.11
C TYR A 22 -3.15 10.53 1.84
N ASN A 23 -3.02 9.50 2.69
CA ASN A 23 -1.96 8.52 2.57
C ASN A 23 -2.04 7.78 1.23
N THR A 24 -3.24 7.42 0.79
CA THR A 24 -3.46 6.76 -0.50
C THR A 24 -2.95 7.63 -1.65
N ARG A 25 -3.25 8.93 -1.63
CA ARG A 25 -2.77 9.85 -2.66
C ARG A 25 -1.25 9.96 -2.68
N GLN A 26 -0.62 9.99 -1.50
CA GLN A 26 0.84 10.06 -1.40
C GLN A 26 1.48 8.79 -1.94
N ILE A 27 0.95 7.62 -1.58
CA ILE A 27 1.42 6.34 -2.07
C ILE A 27 1.29 6.27 -3.60
N LEU A 28 0.15 6.68 -4.13
CA LEU A 28 -0.11 6.63 -5.57
C LEU A 28 0.84 7.55 -6.34
N THR A 29 1.10 8.76 -5.83
CA THR A 29 2.04 9.69 -6.44
C THR A 29 3.44 9.07 -6.53
N GLU A 30 3.91 8.49 -5.42
CA GLU A 30 5.23 7.84 -5.37
C GLU A 30 5.28 6.61 -6.28
N LEU A 31 4.21 5.81 -6.31
CA LEU A 31 4.14 4.63 -7.15
C LEU A 31 4.21 4.98 -8.64
N ARG A 32 3.46 5.99 -9.05
CA ARG A 32 3.49 6.45 -10.44
C ARG A 32 4.86 7.00 -10.84
N ALA A 33 5.49 7.74 -9.94
CA ALA A 33 6.83 8.26 -10.19
C ALA A 33 7.85 7.13 -10.30
N ALA A 34 7.76 6.12 -9.45
CA ALA A 34 8.63 4.95 -9.50
C ALA A 34 8.43 4.17 -10.81
N ALA A 35 7.17 3.93 -11.18
CA ALA A 35 6.85 3.24 -12.43
C ALA A 35 7.42 3.98 -13.65
N ALA A 36 7.33 5.31 -13.66
CA ALA A 36 7.88 6.12 -14.74
C ALA A 36 9.41 6.02 -14.84
N ARG A 37 10.08 5.71 -13.73
CA ARG A 37 11.54 5.48 -13.71
C ARG A 37 11.94 4.04 -14.00
N GLY A 38 10.99 3.17 -14.36
CA GLY A 38 11.26 1.78 -14.65
C GLY A 38 11.42 0.88 -13.44
N VAL A 39 10.98 1.31 -12.27
CA VAL A 39 10.98 0.48 -11.06
C VAL A 39 9.98 -0.67 -11.25
N LYS A 40 10.41 -1.90 -10.99
CA LYS A 40 9.58 -3.09 -11.14
C LYS A 40 9.03 -3.60 -9.80
N LEU A 41 9.67 -3.23 -8.70
CA LEU A 41 9.23 -3.58 -7.35
C LEU A 41 9.30 -2.33 -6.47
N ALA A 42 8.15 -1.88 -5.97
CA ALA A 42 8.04 -0.74 -5.08
C ALA A 42 7.54 -1.21 -3.71
N VAL A 43 8.31 -0.96 -2.67
CA VAL A 43 7.99 -1.37 -1.30
C VAL A 43 7.72 -0.12 -0.47
N PHE A 44 6.53 -0.07 0.14
CA PHE A 44 6.10 1.01 1.01
C PHE A 44 6.15 0.57 2.47
N PRO A 45 6.18 1.52 3.43
CA PRO A 45 6.30 1.19 4.84
C PRO A 45 5.14 0.39 5.39
N GLU A 46 5.40 -0.30 6.48
CA GLU A 46 4.39 -0.95 7.31
C GLU A 46 3.31 0.08 7.69
N PHE A 47 2.04 -0.31 7.63
CA PHE A 47 0.89 0.56 7.92
C PHE A 47 0.85 1.87 7.12
N CYS A 48 1.39 1.89 5.91
CA CYS A 48 1.46 3.14 5.15
C CYS A 48 0.08 3.71 4.76
N LEU A 49 -0.96 2.88 4.67
CA LEU A 49 -2.31 3.37 4.38
C LEU A 49 -2.94 4.12 5.56
N THR A 50 -2.62 3.75 6.79
CA THR A 50 -3.22 4.34 7.99
C THR A 50 -2.29 5.29 8.73
N GLY A 51 -0.99 5.14 8.54
CA GLY A 51 0.02 5.70 9.43
C GLY A 51 0.35 4.70 10.53
N TYR A 52 1.56 4.77 11.03
CA TYR A 52 2.11 3.78 11.94
C TYR A 52 1.61 3.93 13.38
N THR A 53 1.37 5.16 13.83
CA THR A 53 1.10 5.47 15.25
C THR A 53 -0.38 5.73 15.52
N CYS A 54 -1.28 4.92 14.95
CA CYS A 54 -2.71 5.09 15.16
C CYS A 54 -3.21 4.65 16.55
N GLY A 55 -2.45 3.79 17.24
CA GLY A 55 -2.86 3.32 18.58
C GLY A 55 -4.23 2.63 18.54
N ASP A 56 -5.11 3.03 19.45
CA ASP A 56 -6.46 2.45 19.56
C ASP A 56 -7.33 2.71 18.33
N LEU A 57 -6.98 3.66 17.48
CA LEU A 57 -7.71 3.92 16.24
C LEU A 57 -7.72 2.73 15.30
N PHE A 58 -6.73 1.84 15.38
CA PHE A 58 -6.71 0.62 14.57
C PHE A 58 -7.94 -0.26 14.80
N LEU A 59 -8.58 -0.16 15.97
CA LEU A 59 -9.76 -0.95 16.29
C LEU A 59 -11.06 -0.34 15.75
N GLN A 60 -11.02 0.87 15.24
CA GLN A 60 -12.19 1.55 14.70
C GLN A 60 -12.51 1.09 13.28
N ARG A 61 -13.79 0.79 13.06
CA ARG A 61 -14.27 0.36 11.73
C ARG A 61 -14.00 1.40 10.66
N THR A 62 -14.16 2.68 10.99
CA THR A 62 -13.92 3.78 10.05
C THR A 62 -12.51 3.76 9.50
N LEU A 63 -11.51 3.55 10.36
CA LEU A 63 -10.12 3.46 9.92
C LEU A 63 -9.89 2.23 9.06
N GLN A 64 -10.40 1.08 9.49
CA GLN A 64 -10.28 -0.18 8.76
C GLN A 64 -10.91 -0.07 7.36
N GLN A 65 -12.10 0.52 7.29
CA GLN A 65 -12.79 0.73 6.03
C GLN A 65 -12.05 1.73 5.14
N GLY A 66 -11.49 2.79 5.73
CA GLY A 66 -10.67 3.76 5.00
C GLY A 66 -9.45 3.12 4.37
N ALA A 67 -8.79 2.21 5.09
CA ALA A 67 -7.65 1.47 4.56
C ALA A 67 -8.03 0.58 3.37
N LEU A 68 -9.16 -0.12 3.45
CA LEU A 68 -9.64 -0.95 2.35
C LEU A 68 -10.05 -0.12 1.13
N THR A 69 -10.70 1.02 1.34
CA THR A 69 -11.05 1.94 0.27
C THR A 69 -9.80 2.46 -0.43
N GLY A 70 -8.78 2.83 0.36
CA GLY A 70 -7.51 3.28 -0.19
C GLY A 70 -6.81 2.19 -0.99
N LEU A 71 -6.81 0.96 -0.48
CA LEU A 71 -6.24 -0.18 -1.22
C LEU A 71 -6.97 -0.38 -2.55
N GLN A 72 -8.31 -0.28 -2.58
CA GLN A 72 -9.07 -0.44 -3.80
C GLN A 72 -8.71 0.64 -4.83
N GLU A 73 -8.53 1.89 -4.38
CA GLU A 73 -8.09 2.96 -5.25
C GLU A 73 -6.71 2.68 -5.86
N LEU A 74 -5.79 2.16 -5.05
CA LEU A 74 -4.45 1.78 -5.53
C LEU A 74 -4.54 0.64 -6.55
N LEU A 75 -5.39 -0.35 -6.30
CA LEU A 75 -5.60 -1.46 -7.23
C LEU A 75 -6.12 -0.95 -8.58
N ASP A 76 -7.12 -0.08 -8.56
CA ASP A 76 -7.70 0.48 -9.78
C ASP A 76 -6.66 1.29 -10.56
N ALA A 77 -5.88 2.11 -9.88
CA ALA A 77 -4.84 2.91 -10.50
C ALA A 77 -3.69 2.06 -11.05
N SER A 78 -3.42 0.90 -10.43
CA SER A 78 -2.31 0.03 -10.84
C SER A 78 -2.57 -0.75 -12.13
N ARG A 79 -3.78 -0.73 -12.66
CA ARG A 79 -4.12 -1.49 -13.87
C ARG A 79 -3.22 -1.17 -15.05
N GLU A 80 -2.76 0.07 -15.13
CA GLU A 80 -1.92 0.55 -16.22
C GLU A 80 -0.43 0.53 -15.88
N LEU A 81 -0.07 0.07 -14.66
CA LEU A 81 1.31 0.06 -14.19
C LEU A 81 1.87 -1.36 -14.19
N ASP A 82 3.14 -1.47 -14.56
CA ASP A 82 3.87 -2.74 -14.60
C ASP A 82 4.77 -2.92 -13.36
N THR A 83 4.52 -2.18 -12.32
CA THR A 83 5.27 -2.24 -11.07
C THR A 83 4.52 -3.10 -10.06
N VAL A 84 5.20 -4.06 -9.45
CA VAL A 84 4.67 -4.79 -8.29
C VAL A 84 4.84 -3.90 -7.07
N ALA A 85 3.76 -3.66 -6.34
CA ALA A 85 3.78 -2.81 -5.16
C ALA A 85 3.41 -3.59 -3.91
N LEU A 86 4.05 -3.25 -2.79
CA LEU A 86 3.72 -3.76 -1.47
C LEU A 86 3.33 -2.58 -0.58
N VAL A 87 2.11 -2.61 -0.04
CA VAL A 87 1.62 -1.57 0.87
C VAL A 87 1.14 -2.20 2.17
N GLY A 88 1.40 -1.53 3.29
CA GLY A 88 1.01 -2.00 4.61
C GLY A 88 -0.36 -1.47 5.03
N LEU A 89 -1.17 -2.33 5.63
CA LEU A 89 -2.47 -1.94 6.18
C LEU A 89 -2.91 -2.92 7.27
N PRO A 90 -3.78 -2.46 8.19
CA PRO A 90 -4.44 -3.37 9.11
C PRO A 90 -5.62 -4.05 8.43
N LEU A 91 -5.82 -5.33 8.67
CA LEU A 91 -6.99 -6.07 8.20
C LEU A 91 -7.68 -6.76 9.36
N MET A 92 -8.98 -6.57 9.47
CA MET A 92 -9.82 -7.29 10.41
C MET A 92 -10.36 -8.54 9.74
N VAL A 93 -9.99 -9.70 10.26
CA VAL A 93 -10.45 -11.00 9.74
C VAL A 93 -10.96 -11.84 10.91
N ARG A 94 -12.23 -12.20 10.86
CA ARG A 94 -12.89 -13.05 11.89
C ARG A 94 -12.66 -12.52 13.31
N GLY A 95 -12.82 -11.19 13.48
CA GLY A 95 -12.69 -10.55 14.77
C GLY A 95 -11.27 -10.29 15.24
N LYS A 96 -10.26 -10.62 14.45
CA LYS A 96 -8.86 -10.36 14.77
C LYS A 96 -8.25 -9.35 13.82
N LEU A 97 -7.45 -8.45 14.35
CA LEU A 97 -6.74 -7.44 13.58
C LEU A 97 -5.33 -7.94 13.24
N TYR A 98 -5.02 -7.94 11.97
CA TYR A 98 -3.71 -8.37 11.46
C TYR A 98 -2.96 -7.21 10.83
N ASN A 99 -1.65 -7.18 11.05
CA ASN A 99 -0.73 -6.34 10.31
C ASN A 99 -0.42 -7.06 9.00
N CYS A 100 -0.82 -6.48 7.88
CA CYS A 100 -0.71 -7.13 6.58
C CYS A 100 0.06 -6.28 5.58
N ALA A 101 0.65 -6.96 4.62
CA ALA A 101 1.13 -6.35 3.39
C ALA A 101 0.24 -6.81 2.25
N ALA A 102 -0.28 -5.88 1.49
CA ALA A 102 -0.96 -6.17 0.24
C ALA A 102 0.06 -6.09 -0.89
N VAL A 103 0.17 -7.15 -1.66
CA VAL A 103 1.03 -7.22 -2.84
C VAL A 103 0.12 -7.11 -4.05
N PHE A 104 0.36 -6.15 -4.91
CA PHE A 104 -0.50 -5.98 -6.08
C PHE A 104 0.28 -5.56 -7.32
N CYS A 105 -0.28 -5.90 -8.47
CA CYS A 105 0.26 -5.54 -9.78
C CYS A 105 -0.88 -5.59 -10.79
N ARG A 106 -0.98 -4.57 -11.63
CA ARG A 106 -1.99 -4.50 -12.71
C ARG A 106 -3.42 -4.74 -12.26
N GLY A 107 -3.78 -4.23 -11.10
CA GLY A 107 -5.13 -4.36 -10.53
C GLY A 107 -5.40 -5.68 -9.83
N ARG A 108 -4.43 -6.59 -9.72
CA ARG A 108 -4.55 -7.86 -9.01
C ARG A 108 -3.77 -7.82 -7.71
N ARG A 109 -4.31 -8.46 -6.69
CA ARG A 109 -3.72 -8.40 -5.36
C ARG A 109 -3.56 -9.76 -4.70
N ARG A 110 -2.60 -9.82 -3.77
CA ARG A 110 -2.44 -10.87 -2.76
C ARG A 110 -2.18 -10.21 -1.41
N HIS A 111 -2.56 -10.86 -0.32
CA HIS A 111 -2.29 -10.38 1.03
C HIS A 111 -1.39 -11.35 1.78
N ALA A 112 -0.52 -10.80 2.62
CA ALA A 112 0.30 -11.59 3.52
C ALA A 112 0.29 -10.92 4.89
N ALA A 113 0.09 -11.71 5.96
CA ALA A 113 0.23 -11.23 7.33
C ALA A 113 1.71 -11.07 7.65
N LEU A 114 2.04 -9.99 8.31
CA LEU A 114 3.42 -9.70 8.73
C LEU A 114 3.69 -10.16 10.15
#